data_91ebe6a015d4e9694aad2491bca34f6a
#
_entry.id   91ebe6a015d4e9694aad2491bca34f6a
#
_cell.length_a   1.000
_cell.length_b   1.000
_cell.length_c   1.000
_cell.angle_alpha   90.00
_cell.angle_beta   90.00
_cell.angle_gamma   90.00
#
_symmetry.space_group_name_H-M   'P 1'
#
loop_
_entity.id
_entity.type
_entity.pdbx_description
1 polymer ?
#
loop_
_entity_poly.entity_id
_entity_poly.type
_entity_poly.pdbx_seq_one_letter_code
_entity_poly.pdbx_strand_id
1 'polypeptide(L)'
;CDTQCKKPVDKTLPCGHIQKVPCYKSSSEVICESPCRRRLDCGHQCKELCGKSCTMICEEMIRRSDWPCGHNVLAKCSAGPDSCSKPCNEILSCEHPCKGSCGECRQGRLHAFCREKCDRTLVCGHPCRSTCAADCPPCSRKCENRCQHSKCKKNCGEPCVPCAERCIWRCQHFRCGAQCGKPCDRRACNDPCTLLLKCGHPCIGLCGEPCPKKCRICDKEEVTRILFGDEEDDDARFVELEDCKHVIEANALDHWMKTDSGSKDTSEATSIKLKECPWCKTPIRRNLRYGNLVKQALNDINAAKKTIFGNETTIHYLRQKLQEKFRREVENMDMLAIASNEKLFPRKMDARRFYDMVTSTSALSHGQITALENRVRFQEEMIDLAKKLQSLRSPSLNQQYVKQMKSEIVVLQTWLCKEPINRMSQQQTGDANREAKRFHLALNLFQILVKKPAARDKASQEVKAAELQLFDGKALNAQRADEVKSLLKKIVSKSGGLGISDKERKDIVAAMGLAKGHWFKCPKGHVYAIGNCGG
;
A
#
# COMPACT_ATOMS: atom_id res chain seq x y z
N CYS A 1 -14.47 74.09 -8.35
CA CYS A 1 -14.25 73.15 -9.45
C CYS A 1 -13.00 72.35 -9.15
N ASP A 2 -13.18 71.18 -8.56
CA ASP A 2 -12.08 70.26 -8.29
C ASP A 2 -11.73 69.40 -9.55
N THR A 3 -11.31 70.12 -10.62
CA THR A 3 -10.81 69.45 -11.80
C THR A 3 -9.35 69.04 -11.60
N GLN A 4 -9.14 67.84 -11.13
CA GLN A 4 -7.80 67.24 -11.04
C GLN A 4 -7.16 67.21 -12.42
N CYS A 5 -6.01 67.88 -12.58
CA CYS A 5 -5.26 67.87 -13.84
C CYS A 5 -4.74 66.46 -14.20
N LYS A 6 -5.31 65.82 -15.22
CA LYS A 6 -4.97 64.48 -15.69
C LYS A 6 -3.82 64.46 -16.69
N LYS A 7 -3.22 65.58 -17.01
CA LYS A 7 -2.10 65.64 -17.98
C LYS A 7 -0.94 64.81 -17.48
N PRO A 8 -0.39 63.84 -18.27
CA PRO A 8 0.76 63.03 -17.88
C PRO A 8 2.02 63.92 -17.82
N VAL A 9 2.71 63.87 -16.69
CA VAL A 9 3.97 64.57 -16.46
C VAL A 9 4.98 63.58 -15.94
N ASP A 10 6.24 63.76 -16.32
CA ASP A 10 7.34 62.94 -15.80
C ASP A 10 7.65 63.34 -14.36
N LYS A 11 7.52 62.42 -13.42
CA LYS A 11 7.81 62.62 -12.00
C LYS A 11 8.87 61.58 -11.53
N THR A 12 9.81 62.07 -10.75
CA THR A 12 10.76 61.20 -10.04
C THR A 12 10.08 60.64 -8.81
N LEU A 13 9.95 59.32 -8.73
CA LEU A 13 9.38 58.58 -7.60
C LEU A 13 10.38 58.47 -6.45
N PRO A 14 9.92 58.15 -5.20
CA PRO A 14 10.84 57.99 -4.04
C PRO A 14 11.92 56.92 -4.24
N CYS A 15 11.72 55.97 -5.15
CA CYS A 15 12.70 54.94 -5.52
C CYS A 15 13.72 55.41 -6.58
N GLY A 16 13.67 56.68 -7.02
CA GLY A 16 14.57 57.26 -8.01
C GLY A 16 14.20 56.97 -9.47
N HIS A 17 13.15 56.20 -9.77
CA HIS A 17 12.69 56.00 -11.13
C HIS A 17 11.78 57.17 -11.60
N ILE A 18 11.91 57.52 -12.88
CA ILE A 18 11.04 58.49 -13.54
C ILE A 18 9.88 57.76 -14.21
N GLN A 19 8.65 58.17 -13.92
CA GLN A 19 7.44 57.57 -14.46
C GLN A 19 6.44 58.66 -14.87
N LYS A 20 5.76 58.46 -15.99
CA LYS A 20 4.67 59.35 -16.46
C LYS A 20 3.43 59.11 -15.59
N VAL A 21 3.03 60.12 -14.85
CA VAL A 21 1.88 60.06 -13.95
C VAL A 21 0.99 61.27 -14.14
N PRO A 22 -0.30 61.19 -13.84
CA PRO A 22 -1.18 62.35 -13.88
C PRO A 22 -0.66 63.46 -12.96
N CYS A 23 -0.70 64.70 -13.41
CA CYS A 23 -0.14 65.85 -12.71
C CYS A 23 -0.67 66.00 -11.27
N TYR A 24 -1.93 65.69 -11.02
CA TYR A 24 -2.58 65.80 -9.71
C TYR A 24 -2.08 64.76 -8.67
N LYS A 25 -1.57 63.58 -9.10
CA LYS A 25 -1.09 62.55 -8.16
C LYS A 25 0.28 62.91 -7.59
N SER A 26 0.44 62.79 -6.28
CA SER A 26 1.76 62.93 -5.63
C SER A 26 2.69 61.81 -6.05
N SER A 27 3.98 62.08 -6.13
CA SER A 27 5.00 61.05 -6.41
C SER A 27 5.07 59.95 -5.34
N SER A 28 4.62 60.22 -4.11
CA SER A 28 4.53 59.27 -3.01
C SER A 28 3.34 58.34 -3.09
N GLU A 29 2.29 58.70 -3.85
CA GLU A 29 1.06 57.91 -4.02
C GLU A 29 1.11 56.98 -5.24
N VAL A 30 2.17 57.06 -6.02
CA VAL A 30 2.31 56.30 -7.26
C VAL A 30 3.16 55.08 -7.03
N ILE A 31 2.61 53.91 -7.39
CA ILE A 31 3.34 52.66 -7.37
C ILE A 31 4.29 52.60 -8.59
N CYS A 32 5.56 52.44 -8.34
CA CYS A 32 6.56 52.35 -9.40
C CYS A 32 6.39 51.05 -10.22
N GLU A 33 6.18 51.21 -11.52
CA GLU A 33 6.04 50.10 -12.48
C GLU A 33 7.37 49.70 -13.16
N SER A 34 8.48 50.34 -12.79
CA SER A 34 9.80 49.96 -13.30
C SER A 34 10.24 48.60 -12.73
N PRO A 35 11.01 47.79 -13.47
CA PRO A 35 11.55 46.56 -12.94
C PRO A 35 12.41 46.78 -11.70
N CYS A 36 12.25 45.93 -10.69
CA CYS A 36 13.07 45.98 -9.48
C CYS A 36 14.51 45.62 -9.80
N ARG A 37 15.47 46.47 -9.38
CA ARG A 37 16.93 46.24 -9.57
C ARG A 37 17.59 45.51 -8.39
N ARG A 38 16.81 45.19 -7.35
CA ARG A 38 17.31 44.51 -6.16
C ARG A 38 17.76 43.07 -6.52
N ARG A 39 18.91 42.65 -6.01
CA ARG A 39 19.32 41.26 -6.08
C ARG A 39 18.77 40.48 -4.90
N LEU A 40 18.29 39.27 -5.16
CA LEU A 40 17.85 38.29 -4.17
C LEU A 40 19.07 37.66 -3.49
N ASP A 41 18.91 36.99 -2.37
CA ASP A 41 20.00 36.31 -1.63
C ASP A 41 20.79 35.30 -2.48
N CYS A 42 20.13 34.74 -3.51
CA CYS A 42 20.76 33.85 -4.50
C CYS A 42 21.59 34.59 -5.59
N GLY A 43 21.67 35.93 -5.54
CA GLY A 43 22.36 36.75 -6.51
C GLY A 43 21.59 37.09 -7.80
N HIS A 44 20.45 36.47 -8.06
CA HIS A 44 19.61 36.77 -9.21
C HIS A 44 18.78 38.05 -8.99
N GLN A 45 18.45 38.74 -10.08
CA GLN A 45 17.64 39.96 -10.00
C GLN A 45 16.16 39.63 -9.66
N CYS A 46 15.57 40.43 -8.79
CA CYS A 46 14.15 40.36 -8.51
C CYS A 46 13.36 40.68 -9.78
N LYS A 47 12.36 39.87 -10.11
CA LYS A 47 11.48 40.05 -11.29
C LYS A 47 10.21 40.86 -11.00
N GLU A 48 9.99 41.26 -9.76
CA GLU A 48 8.88 42.10 -9.39
C GLU A 48 9.07 43.55 -9.83
N LEU A 49 7.98 44.34 -9.76
CA LEU A 49 8.06 45.77 -9.98
C LEU A 49 8.60 46.47 -8.74
N CYS A 50 9.32 47.60 -8.94
CA CYS A 50 9.98 48.34 -7.87
C CYS A 50 9.02 48.82 -6.75
N GLY A 51 7.76 49.10 -7.11
CA GLY A 51 6.72 49.49 -6.16
C GLY A 51 6.07 48.35 -5.38
N LYS A 52 6.42 47.10 -5.67
CA LYS A 52 5.94 45.92 -4.97
C LYS A 52 6.99 45.37 -4.02
N SER A 53 6.57 44.65 -3.02
CA SER A 53 7.49 43.91 -2.14
C SER A 53 8.28 42.88 -2.96
N CYS A 54 9.60 42.82 -2.76
CA CYS A 54 10.43 41.81 -3.43
C CYS A 54 9.98 40.41 -3.05
N THR A 55 9.88 39.53 -4.03
CA THR A 55 9.65 38.12 -3.76
C THR A 55 10.88 37.51 -3.08
N MET A 56 10.65 36.61 -2.11
CA MET A 56 11.70 35.76 -1.52
C MET A 56 11.99 34.53 -2.40
N ILE A 57 11.18 34.29 -3.44
CA ILE A 57 11.23 33.11 -4.29
C ILE A 57 11.84 33.48 -5.64
N CYS A 58 13.03 32.94 -5.91
CA CYS A 58 13.67 33.15 -7.20
C CYS A 58 13.15 32.15 -8.24
N GLU A 59 12.56 32.66 -9.32
CA GLU A 59 12.02 31.83 -10.41
C GLU A 59 13.00 31.67 -11.59
N GLU A 60 14.24 32.15 -11.45
CA GLU A 60 15.26 31.98 -12.50
C GLU A 60 15.56 30.51 -12.74
N MET A 61 15.55 30.08 -14.01
CA MET A 61 15.85 28.69 -14.39
C MET A 61 17.36 28.51 -14.46
N ILE A 62 17.90 27.65 -13.61
CA ILE A 62 19.33 27.34 -13.53
C ILE A 62 19.57 25.83 -13.63
N ARG A 63 20.74 25.45 -14.09
CA ARG A 63 21.17 24.05 -14.04
C ARG A 63 21.62 23.72 -12.62
N ARG A 64 20.98 22.69 -12.04
CA ARG A 64 21.27 22.19 -10.69
C ARG A 64 21.89 20.80 -10.78
N SER A 65 23.04 20.64 -10.12
CA SER A 65 23.71 19.35 -9.91
C SER A 65 24.14 19.17 -8.45
N ASP A 66 23.81 20.14 -7.61
CA ASP A 66 24.15 20.22 -6.18
C ASP A 66 23.17 19.44 -5.27
N TRP A 67 22.15 18.81 -5.84
CA TRP A 67 21.18 18.02 -5.08
C TRP A 67 21.74 16.65 -4.68
N PRO A 68 21.26 16.04 -3.57
CA PRO A 68 21.74 14.74 -3.08
C PRO A 68 21.68 13.61 -4.10
N CYS A 69 20.80 13.70 -5.09
CA CYS A 69 20.64 12.73 -6.17
C CYS A 69 21.73 12.84 -7.26
N GLY A 70 22.52 13.90 -7.28
CA GLY A 70 23.56 14.14 -8.30
C GLY A 70 23.06 14.34 -9.73
N HIS A 71 21.74 14.42 -9.95
CA HIS A 71 21.18 14.64 -11.28
C HIS A 71 21.39 16.07 -11.76
N ASN A 72 21.80 16.23 -13.01
CA ASN A 72 21.83 17.53 -13.66
C ASN A 72 20.47 17.83 -14.27
N VAL A 73 19.75 18.79 -13.71
CA VAL A 73 18.41 19.19 -14.11
C VAL A 73 18.29 20.71 -14.24
N LEU A 74 17.43 21.16 -15.15
CA LEU A 74 17.04 22.56 -15.24
C LEU A 74 15.87 22.79 -14.28
N ALA A 75 16.03 23.65 -13.30
CA ALA A 75 15.00 23.92 -12.30
C ALA A 75 15.06 25.38 -11.85
N LYS A 76 13.96 25.85 -11.21
CA LYS A 76 13.95 27.19 -10.58
C LYS A 76 15.05 27.29 -9.53
N CYS A 77 15.71 28.40 -9.43
CA CYS A 77 16.77 28.66 -8.44
C CYS A 77 16.30 28.39 -6.99
N SER A 78 15.06 28.73 -6.69
CA SER A 78 14.42 28.47 -5.39
C SER A 78 13.96 27.02 -5.19
N ALA A 79 13.99 26.19 -6.23
CA ALA A 79 13.50 24.81 -6.15
C ALA A 79 14.45 23.93 -5.33
N GLY A 80 13.87 23.06 -4.51
CA GLY A 80 14.59 22.04 -3.75
C GLY A 80 14.73 20.71 -4.51
N PRO A 81 15.41 19.72 -3.92
CA PRO A 81 15.63 18.38 -4.49
C PRO A 81 14.32 17.66 -4.89
N ASP A 82 13.22 18.02 -4.24
CA ASP A 82 11.87 17.49 -4.53
C ASP A 82 11.37 17.82 -5.94
N SER A 83 11.98 18.81 -6.57
CA SER A 83 11.65 19.23 -7.94
C SER A 83 12.45 18.47 -9.00
N CYS A 84 13.26 17.48 -8.62
CA CYS A 84 14.00 16.67 -9.57
C CYS A 84 13.06 15.83 -10.45
N SER A 85 13.01 16.18 -11.75
CA SER A 85 12.13 15.52 -12.73
C SER A 85 12.73 14.24 -13.34
N LYS A 86 13.99 13.92 -13.05
CA LYS A 86 14.63 12.69 -13.58
C LYS A 86 13.90 11.45 -13.03
N PRO A 87 13.77 10.38 -13.84
CA PRO A 87 13.14 9.14 -13.38
C PRO A 87 13.95 8.53 -12.22
N CYS A 88 13.25 7.93 -11.27
CA CYS A 88 13.87 7.25 -10.13
C CYS A 88 14.63 6.00 -10.58
N ASN A 89 14.00 5.15 -11.40
CA ASN A 89 14.55 3.90 -11.96
C ASN A 89 15.09 2.89 -10.94
N GLU A 90 14.93 3.11 -9.62
CA GLU A 90 15.27 2.13 -8.60
C GLU A 90 14.44 0.86 -8.78
N ILE A 91 15.07 -0.30 -8.64
CA ILE A 91 14.37 -1.59 -8.70
C ILE A 91 13.63 -1.82 -7.39
N LEU A 92 12.30 -1.87 -7.48
CA LEU A 92 11.43 -2.11 -6.33
C LEU A 92 11.50 -3.57 -5.87
N SER A 93 11.00 -3.86 -4.66
CA SER A 93 10.91 -5.23 -4.12
C SER A 93 10.08 -6.19 -4.97
N CYS A 94 9.33 -5.70 -5.95
CA CYS A 94 8.58 -6.47 -6.94
C CYS A 94 9.32 -6.64 -8.27
N GLU A 95 10.62 -6.35 -8.31
CA GLU A 95 11.52 -6.46 -9.46
C GLU A 95 11.20 -5.49 -10.63
N HIS A 96 10.20 -4.64 -10.48
CA HIS A 96 9.91 -3.61 -11.49
C HIS A 96 10.66 -2.31 -11.18
N PRO A 97 11.08 -1.56 -12.21
CA PRO A 97 11.66 -0.24 -12.02
C PRO A 97 10.60 0.75 -11.49
N CYS A 98 10.98 1.58 -10.55
CA CYS A 98 10.12 2.64 -10.05
C CYS A 98 9.86 3.68 -11.16
N LYS A 99 8.59 3.92 -11.48
CA LYS A 99 8.16 4.91 -12.49
C LYS A 99 7.94 6.31 -11.92
N GLY A 100 8.25 6.54 -10.65
CA GLY A 100 8.22 7.86 -10.04
C GLY A 100 9.40 8.71 -10.49
N SER A 101 9.29 10.04 -10.36
CA SER A 101 10.46 10.91 -10.49
C SER A 101 11.36 10.82 -9.25
N CYS A 102 12.62 11.15 -9.39
CA CYS A 102 13.58 11.20 -8.28
C CYS A 102 13.10 12.13 -7.15
N GLY A 103 12.51 13.27 -7.50
CA GLY A 103 11.92 14.20 -6.53
C GLY A 103 10.70 13.62 -5.81
N GLU A 104 9.77 12.98 -6.54
CA GLU A 104 8.60 12.31 -5.95
C GLU A 104 8.99 11.18 -5.00
N CYS A 105 10.07 10.45 -5.34
CA CYS A 105 10.63 9.37 -4.53
C CYS A 105 11.61 9.86 -3.45
N ARG A 106 11.71 11.17 -3.25
CA ARG A 106 12.61 11.77 -2.24
C ARG A 106 14.04 11.23 -2.34
N GLN A 107 14.58 11.21 -3.57
CA GLN A 107 15.92 10.70 -3.88
C GLN A 107 16.12 9.23 -3.45
N GLY A 108 15.11 8.39 -3.67
CA GLY A 108 15.14 6.96 -3.33
C GLY A 108 14.78 6.63 -1.87
N ARG A 109 14.32 7.61 -1.08
CA ARG A 109 13.90 7.36 0.32
C ARG A 109 12.48 6.86 0.45
N LEU A 110 11.54 7.36 -0.38
CA LEU A 110 10.11 7.08 -0.31
C LEU A 110 9.56 6.80 -1.72
N HIS A 111 9.49 5.53 -2.11
CA HIS A 111 9.06 5.17 -3.46
C HIS A 111 7.55 5.27 -3.65
N ALA A 112 7.15 5.60 -4.87
CA ALA A 112 5.76 5.52 -5.29
C ALA A 112 5.30 4.04 -5.36
N PHE A 113 3.99 3.81 -5.23
CA PHE A 113 3.41 2.48 -5.46
C PHE A 113 3.68 2.04 -6.90
N CYS A 114 4.07 0.76 -7.09
CA CYS A 114 4.33 0.23 -8.42
C CYS A 114 3.09 0.37 -9.31
N ARG A 115 3.24 0.96 -10.49
CA ARG A 115 2.15 1.21 -11.45
C ARG A 115 2.09 0.19 -12.58
N GLU A 116 2.98 -0.81 -12.60
CA GLU A 116 2.92 -1.89 -13.57
C GLU A 116 1.64 -2.70 -13.39
N LYS A 117 1.10 -3.21 -14.49
CA LYS A 117 -0.06 -4.10 -14.42
C LYS A 117 0.37 -5.44 -13.85
N CYS A 118 -0.46 -5.99 -12.98
CA CYS A 118 -0.29 -7.36 -12.51
C CYS A 118 -0.83 -8.33 -13.56
N ASP A 119 -0.03 -9.28 -13.98
CA ASP A 119 -0.36 -10.35 -14.95
C ASP A 119 -0.77 -11.67 -14.28
N ARG A 120 -0.73 -11.73 -12.95
CA ARG A 120 -1.05 -12.94 -12.19
C ARG A 120 -2.51 -13.33 -12.32
N THR A 121 -2.78 -14.63 -12.35
CA THR A 121 -4.12 -15.19 -12.22
C THR A 121 -4.48 -15.34 -10.75
N LEU A 122 -5.65 -14.85 -10.36
CA LEU A 122 -6.17 -14.96 -9.00
C LEU A 122 -6.72 -16.38 -8.74
N VAL A 123 -6.85 -16.77 -7.47
CA VAL A 123 -7.39 -18.08 -7.03
C VAL A 123 -8.73 -18.43 -7.68
N CYS A 124 -9.52 -17.45 -8.06
CA CYS A 124 -10.80 -17.62 -8.75
C CYS A 124 -10.68 -17.82 -10.27
N GLY A 125 -9.48 -17.92 -10.82
CA GLY A 125 -9.21 -18.04 -12.25
C GLY A 125 -9.33 -16.73 -13.05
N HIS A 126 -9.66 -15.60 -12.43
CA HIS A 126 -9.68 -14.31 -13.12
C HIS A 126 -8.30 -13.65 -13.11
N PRO A 127 -7.92 -12.94 -14.19
CA PRO A 127 -6.69 -12.17 -14.19
C PRO A 127 -6.78 -11.02 -13.18
N CYS A 128 -5.70 -10.76 -12.48
CA CYS A 128 -5.59 -9.60 -11.60
C CYS A 128 -5.65 -8.32 -12.46
N ARG A 129 -6.50 -7.38 -12.08
CA ARG A 129 -6.63 -6.08 -12.78
C ARG A 129 -5.99 -4.92 -12.01
N SER A 130 -5.35 -5.25 -10.90
CA SER A 130 -4.69 -4.26 -10.07
C SER A 130 -3.29 -3.96 -10.55
N THR A 131 -2.72 -2.90 -10.04
CA THR A 131 -1.29 -2.66 -10.16
C THR A 131 -0.49 -3.70 -9.39
N CYS A 132 0.76 -3.90 -9.79
CA CYS A 132 1.67 -4.86 -9.16
C CYS A 132 1.77 -4.62 -7.64
N ALA A 133 1.73 -5.72 -6.89
CA ALA A 133 2.00 -5.76 -5.46
C ALA A 133 2.48 -7.16 -5.08
N ALA A 134 3.13 -7.31 -3.91
CA ALA A 134 3.51 -8.62 -3.39
C ALA A 134 2.28 -9.54 -3.31
N ASP A 135 1.19 -9.02 -2.74
CA ASP A 135 -0.08 -9.73 -2.64
C ASP A 135 -1.13 -9.10 -3.54
N CYS A 136 -1.76 -9.92 -4.38
CA CYS A 136 -2.89 -9.47 -5.18
C CYS A 136 -4.10 -9.21 -4.28
N PRO A 137 -4.84 -8.10 -4.50
CA PRO A 137 -6.08 -7.88 -3.77
C PRO A 137 -7.13 -8.91 -4.17
N PRO A 138 -8.15 -9.14 -3.32
CA PRO A 138 -9.30 -9.98 -3.68
C PRO A 138 -9.95 -9.54 -4.99
N CYS A 139 -10.43 -10.50 -5.77
CA CYS A 139 -11.06 -10.21 -7.05
C CYS A 139 -12.31 -9.33 -6.89
N SER A 140 -12.35 -8.21 -7.58
CA SER A 140 -13.46 -7.25 -7.54
C SER A 140 -14.60 -7.57 -8.52
N ARG A 141 -14.45 -8.58 -9.40
CA ARG A 141 -15.53 -8.99 -10.32
C ARG A 141 -16.69 -9.59 -9.53
N LYS A 142 -17.90 -9.50 -10.07
CA LYS A 142 -19.06 -10.20 -9.51
C LYS A 142 -18.85 -11.72 -9.57
N CYS A 143 -19.23 -12.41 -8.50
CA CYS A 143 -19.11 -13.86 -8.44
C CYS A 143 -20.06 -14.52 -9.44
N GLU A 144 -19.54 -15.47 -10.21
CA GLU A 144 -20.30 -16.21 -11.21
C GLU A 144 -20.87 -17.53 -10.66
N ASN A 145 -20.54 -17.89 -9.42
CA ASN A 145 -21.03 -19.11 -8.80
C ASN A 145 -22.55 -19.06 -8.64
N ARG A 146 -23.17 -20.09 -9.16
CA ARG A 146 -24.63 -20.24 -9.14
C ARG A 146 -25.01 -21.72 -9.01
N CYS A 147 -26.14 -21.96 -8.42
CA CYS A 147 -26.81 -23.26 -8.44
C CYS A 147 -28.20 -23.12 -9.09
N GLN A 148 -29.03 -24.16 -9.02
CA GLN A 148 -30.41 -24.09 -9.53
C GLN A 148 -31.31 -23.16 -8.69
N HIS A 149 -30.98 -22.91 -7.40
CA HIS A 149 -31.80 -22.14 -6.48
C HIS A 149 -31.38 -20.67 -6.41
N SER A 150 -30.09 -20.37 -6.54
CA SER A 150 -29.58 -19.02 -6.33
C SER A 150 -28.28 -18.74 -7.06
N LYS A 151 -27.98 -17.43 -7.24
CA LYS A 151 -26.70 -16.91 -7.73
C LYS A 151 -26.01 -16.15 -6.61
N CYS A 152 -24.70 -16.33 -6.47
CA CYS A 152 -23.90 -15.56 -5.51
C CYS A 152 -23.96 -14.05 -5.84
N LYS A 153 -24.28 -13.25 -4.82
CA LYS A 153 -24.38 -11.78 -4.96
C LYS A 153 -23.09 -11.05 -4.57
N LYS A 154 -22.13 -11.78 -3.97
CA LYS A 154 -20.85 -11.22 -3.50
C LYS A 154 -19.87 -10.96 -4.66
N ASN A 155 -18.78 -10.27 -4.36
CA ASN A 155 -17.67 -10.19 -5.29
C ASN A 155 -16.90 -11.51 -5.32
N CYS A 156 -16.22 -11.79 -6.43
CA CYS A 156 -15.56 -13.07 -6.65
C CYS A 156 -14.43 -13.36 -5.64
N GLY A 157 -13.77 -12.33 -5.11
CA GLY A 157 -12.73 -12.45 -4.10
C GLY A 157 -13.24 -12.76 -2.69
N GLU A 158 -14.52 -12.52 -2.43
CA GLU A 158 -15.13 -12.80 -1.13
C GLU A 158 -15.53 -14.27 -1.02
N PRO A 159 -15.50 -14.86 0.21
CA PRO A 159 -15.98 -16.21 0.42
C PRO A 159 -17.46 -16.37 0.06
N CYS A 160 -17.79 -17.38 -0.72
CA CYS A 160 -19.18 -17.69 -1.08
C CYS A 160 -19.93 -18.34 0.10
N VAL A 161 -21.23 -18.08 0.19
CA VAL A 161 -22.12 -18.78 1.12
C VAL A 161 -22.71 -19.99 0.40
N PRO A 162 -22.54 -21.22 0.93
CA PRO A 162 -23.13 -22.42 0.36
C PRO A 162 -24.67 -22.35 0.36
N CYS A 163 -25.31 -22.88 -0.68
CA CYS A 163 -26.76 -22.97 -0.75
C CYS A 163 -27.28 -24.00 0.26
N ALA A 164 -28.25 -23.60 1.08
CA ALA A 164 -28.86 -24.45 2.10
C ALA A 164 -30.09 -25.25 1.60
N GLU A 165 -30.60 -24.93 0.40
CA GLU A 165 -31.75 -25.60 -0.19
C GLU A 165 -31.49 -27.09 -0.46
N ARG A 166 -32.53 -27.93 -0.56
CA ARG A 166 -32.36 -29.34 -0.88
C ARG A 166 -31.84 -29.53 -2.31
N CYS A 167 -30.97 -30.53 -2.50
CA CYS A 167 -30.47 -30.87 -3.82
C CYS A 167 -31.61 -31.40 -4.71
N ILE A 168 -31.65 -30.92 -5.95
CA ILE A 168 -32.67 -31.33 -6.95
C ILE A 168 -32.24 -32.57 -7.74
N TRP A 169 -31.02 -33.06 -7.57
CA TRP A 169 -30.48 -34.17 -8.37
C TRP A 169 -31.14 -35.49 -8.01
N ARG A 170 -31.92 -36.03 -8.92
CA ARG A 170 -32.69 -37.30 -8.77
C ARG A 170 -32.87 -37.98 -10.11
N CYS A 171 -33.00 -39.28 -10.08
CA CYS A 171 -33.50 -40.13 -11.19
C CYS A 171 -34.42 -41.19 -10.64
N GLN A 172 -34.86 -42.12 -11.51
CA GLN A 172 -35.70 -43.25 -11.10
C GLN A 172 -35.00 -44.18 -10.10
N HIS A 173 -33.65 -44.31 -10.20
CA HIS A 173 -32.84 -45.21 -9.41
C HIS A 173 -32.27 -44.58 -8.14
N PHE A 174 -31.96 -43.28 -8.19
CA PHE A 174 -31.26 -42.59 -7.10
C PHE A 174 -31.80 -41.18 -6.85
N ARG A 175 -31.75 -40.75 -5.57
CA ARG A 175 -32.15 -39.41 -5.14
C ARG A 175 -31.11 -38.87 -4.17
N CYS A 176 -30.65 -37.62 -4.34
CA CYS A 176 -29.82 -36.95 -3.39
C CYS A 176 -30.61 -36.42 -2.20
N GLY A 177 -30.22 -36.75 -0.97
CA GLY A 177 -30.80 -36.26 0.27
C GLY A 177 -30.07 -35.04 0.86
N ALA A 178 -28.89 -34.68 0.33
CA ALA A 178 -28.05 -33.63 0.84
C ALA A 178 -28.54 -32.22 0.47
N GLN A 179 -28.01 -31.21 1.14
CA GLN A 179 -28.21 -29.82 0.76
C GLN A 179 -27.44 -29.49 -0.53
N CYS A 180 -27.95 -28.56 -1.32
CA CYS A 180 -27.37 -28.17 -2.62
C CYS A 180 -25.91 -27.74 -2.54
N GLY A 181 -25.51 -27.04 -1.45
CA GLY A 181 -24.13 -26.58 -1.23
C GLY A 181 -23.17 -27.66 -0.72
N LYS A 182 -23.66 -28.83 -0.32
CA LYS A 182 -22.88 -29.96 0.18
C LYS A 182 -22.61 -30.98 -0.93
N PRO A 183 -21.58 -31.86 -0.81
CA PRO A 183 -21.43 -33.00 -1.71
C PRO A 183 -22.71 -33.82 -1.79
N CYS A 184 -23.03 -34.33 -2.97
CA CYS A 184 -24.17 -35.17 -3.19
C CYS A 184 -23.88 -36.60 -2.74
N ASP A 185 -24.84 -37.24 -2.09
CA ASP A 185 -24.84 -38.66 -1.71
C ASP A 185 -25.34 -39.58 -2.86
N ARG A 186 -25.96 -39.00 -3.90
CA ARG A 186 -26.37 -39.74 -5.09
C ARG A 186 -25.16 -40.06 -5.98
N ARG A 187 -25.11 -41.28 -6.47
CA ARG A 187 -24.17 -41.70 -7.51
C ARG A 187 -24.66 -41.31 -8.91
N ALA A 188 -23.74 -41.07 -9.84
CA ALA A 188 -24.10 -40.91 -11.25
C ALA A 188 -24.76 -42.20 -11.78
N CYS A 189 -25.88 -42.05 -12.48
CA CYS A 189 -26.56 -43.16 -13.13
C CYS A 189 -26.03 -43.29 -14.56
N ASN A 190 -25.65 -44.51 -14.94
CA ASN A 190 -25.13 -44.79 -16.29
C ASN A 190 -26.21 -45.36 -17.23
N ASP A 191 -27.43 -45.54 -16.72
CA ASP A 191 -28.54 -46.05 -17.55
C ASP A 191 -28.91 -45.01 -18.63
N PRO A 192 -29.32 -45.46 -19.82
CA PRO A 192 -29.83 -44.59 -20.87
C PRO A 192 -31.02 -43.76 -20.42
N CYS A 193 -31.13 -42.53 -20.89
CA CYS A 193 -32.32 -41.75 -20.73
C CYS A 193 -33.43 -42.32 -21.63
N THR A 194 -34.61 -42.58 -21.05
CA THR A 194 -35.78 -43.17 -21.77
C THR A 194 -36.71 -42.13 -22.40
N LEU A 195 -36.35 -40.83 -22.29
CA LEU A 195 -37.17 -39.76 -22.83
C LEU A 195 -36.97 -39.64 -24.36
N LEU A 196 -38.00 -39.16 -25.05
CA LEU A 196 -37.93 -38.79 -26.45
C LEU A 196 -37.61 -37.30 -26.58
N LEU A 197 -36.74 -36.96 -27.54
CA LEU A 197 -36.46 -35.57 -27.92
C LEU A 197 -37.65 -34.97 -28.69
N LYS A 198 -37.66 -33.67 -28.86
CA LYS A 198 -38.70 -32.94 -29.63
C LYS A 198 -38.89 -33.43 -31.06
N CYS A 199 -37.86 -34.01 -31.66
CA CYS A 199 -37.87 -34.62 -32.99
C CYS A 199 -38.43 -36.04 -33.00
N GLY A 200 -38.89 -36.59 -31.85
CA GLY A 200 -39.43 -37.96 -31.74
C GLY A 200 -38.38 -39.06 -31.61
N HIS A 201 -37.09 -38.75 -31.73
CA HIS A 201 -36.02 -39.73 -31.57
C HIS A 201 -35.61 -39.92 -30.08
N PRO A 202 -35.04 -41.08 -29.71
CA PRO A 202 -34.55 -41.32 -28.35
C PRO A 202 -33.49 -40.29 -27.89
N CYS A 203 -33.55 -39.93 -26.61
CA CYS A 203 -32.55 -39.08 -25.98
C CYS A 203 -31.19 -39.80 -25.92
N ILE A 204 -30.13 -39.11 -26.30
CA ILE A 204 -28.76 -39.62 -26.25
C ILE A 204 -28.08 -39.43 -24.88
N GLY A 205 -28.80 -38.87 -23.92
CA GLY A 205 -28.27 -38.60 -22.58
C GLY A 205 -28.40 -39.78 -21.62
N LEU A 206 -28.01 -39.49 -20.37
CA LEU A 206 -28.05 -40.44 -19.25
C LEU A 206 -29.20 -40.16 -18.30
N CYS A 207 -29.65 -41.19 -17.58
CA CYS A 207 -30.74 -41.11 -16.63
C CYS A 207 -30.48 -40.12 -15.50
N GLY A 208 -31.40 -39.18 -15.30
CA GLY A 208 -31.32 -38.16 -14.25
C GLY A 208 -30.35 -37.01 -14.51
N GLU A 209 -29.78 -36.95 -15.71
CA GLU A 209 -29.02 -35.80 -16.18
C GLU A 209 -29.90 -34.92 -17.11
N PRO A 210 -29.56 -33.64 -17.29
CA PRO A 210 -30.24 -32.82 -18.29
C PRO A 210 -30.07 -33.45 -19.68
N CYS A 211 -31.21 -33.66 -20.38
CA CYS A 211 -31.17 -34.20 -21.72
C CYS A 211 -30.40 -33.24 -22.67
N PRO A 212 -29.41 -33.74 -23.41
CA PRO A 212 -28.77 -32.97 -24.50
C PRO A 212 -29.85 -32.51 -25.49
N LYS A 213 -29.75 -31.29 -25.97
CA LYS A 213 -30.72 -30.74 -26.96
C LYS A 213 -30.48 -31.23 -28.38
N LYS A 214 -29.40 -31.98 -28.60
CA LYS A 214 -28.99 -32.51 -29.90
C LYS A 214 -29.50 -33.95 -30.06
N CYS A 215 -29.85 -34.27 -31.27
CA CYS A 215 -30.29 -35.60 -31.68
C CYS A 215 -29.19 -36.30 -32.48
N ARG A 216 -28.90 -37.56 -32.18
CA ARG A 216 -27.90 -38.34 -32.92
C ARG A 216 -28.27 -38.54 -34.40
N ILE A 217 -29.54 -38.58 -34.74
CA ILE A 217 -30.03 -38.79 -36.09
C ILE A 217 -30.14 -37.44 -36.83
N CYS A 218 -30.76 -36.43 -36.21
CA CYS A 218 -31.00 -35.13 -36.85
C CYS A 218 -29.76 -34.22 -36.86
N ASP A 219 -28.88 -34.33 -35.82
CA ASP A 219 -27.74 -33.46 -35.63
C ASP A 219 -26.43 -34.26 -35.58
N LYS A 220 -26.33 -35.37 -36.37
CA LYS A 220 -25.22 -36.33 -36.31
C LYS A 220 -23.84 -35.63 -36.35
N GLU A 221 -23.63 -34.75 -37.32
CA GLU A 221 -22.37 -34.05 -37.50
C GLU A 221 -21.98 -33.16 -36.32
N GLU A 222 -22.96 -32.58 -35.62
CA GLU A 222 -22.71 -31.75 -34.43
C GLU A 222 -22.42 -32.58 -33.20
N VAL A 223 -23.07 -33.76 -33.05
CA VAL A 223 -22.88 -34.67 -31.93
C VAL A 223 -21.54 -35.37 -32.02
N THR A 224 -21.10 -35.78 -33.22
CA THR A 224 -19.80 -36.43 -33.47
C THR A 224 -18.66 -35.45 -33.79
N ARG A 225 -18.94 -34.14 -33.82
CA ARG A 225 -17.95 -33.11 -34.11
C ARG A 225 -16.76 -33.08 -33.15
N ILE A 226 -17.00 -33.44 -31.91
CA ILE A 226 -15.96 -33.47 -30.88
C ILE A 226 -15.53 -34.93 -30.73
N LEU A 227 -14.50 -35.32 -31.44
CA LEU A 227 -13.85 -36.63 -31.34
C LEU A 227 -13.01 -36.66 -30.06
N PHE A 228 -13.55 -37.30 -29.02
CA PHE A 228 -12.91 -37.36 -27.69
C PHE A 228 -12.94 -38.76 -27.10
N GLY A 229 -13.81 -39.64 -27.61
CA GLY A 229 -13.98 -41.03 -27.20
C GLY A 229 -14.66 -41.85 -28.29
N ASP A 230 -15.61 -42.69 -27.90
CA ASP A 230 -16.30 -43.65 -28.78
C ASP A 230 -17.64 -43.03 -29.27
N GLU A 231 -17.61 -41.82 -29.83
CA GLU A 231 -18.79 -41.08 -30.26
C GLU A 231 -19.56 -41.74 -31.40
N GLU A 232 -18.91 -42.61 -32.18
CA GLU A 232 -19.50 -43.31 -33.31
C GLU A 232 -20.28 -44.56 -32.92
N ASP A 233 -20.01 -45.11 -31.70
CA ASP A 233 -20.71 -46.30 -31.21
C ASP A 233 -22.21 -46.05 -31.05
N ASP A 234 -23.01 -47.03 -31.48
CA ASP A 234 -24.49 -46.94 -31.42
C ASP A 234 -25.01 -46.76 -29.99
N ASP A 235 -24.34 -47.30 -29.00
CA ASP A 235 -24.66 -47.20 -27.59
C ASP A 235 -24.01 -46.00 -26.88
N ALA A 236 -23.23 -45.17 -27.59
CA ALA A 236 -22.60 -44.00 -26.99
C ALA A 236 -23.63 -43.06 -26.36
N ARG A 237 -23.33 -42.59 -25.15
CA ARG A 237 -24.12 -41.62 -24.39
C ARG A 237 -23.39 -40.32 -24.25
N PHE A 238 -24.14 -39.23 -24.15
CA PHE A 238 -23.57 -37.90 -24.20
C PHE A 238 -24.00 -37.05 -23.02
N VAL A 239 -23.14 -36.14 -22.60
CA VAL A 239 -23.39 -35.15 -21.57
C VAL A 239 -23.27 -33.75 -22.19
N GLU A 240 -24.32 -32.94 -22.04
CA GLU A 240 -24.26 -31.51 -22.40
C GLU A 240 -23.67 -30.71 -21.22
N LEU A 241 -22.58 -29.97 -21.48
CA LEU A 241 -21.97 -29.06 -20.50
C LEU A 241 -22.82 -27.77 -20.45
N GLU A 242 -23.40 -27.48 -19.27
CA GLU A 242 -24.36 -26.37 -19.09
C GLU A 242 -23.73 -24.98 -19.33
N ASP A 243 -22.40 -24.84 -19.11
CA ASP A 243 -21.71 -23.55 -19.20
C ASP A 243 -21.32 -23.17 -20.65
N CYS A 244 -21.07 -24.13 -21.53
CA CYS A 244 -20.63 -23.88 -22.93
C CYS A 244 -21.51 -24.57 -23.98
N LYS A 245 -22.49 -25.41 -23.57
CA LYS A 245 -23.43 -26.13 -24.45
C LYS A 245 -22.79 -27.18 -25.35
N HIS A 246 -21.52 -27.52 -25.14
CA HIS A 246 -20.89 -28.63 -25.86
C HIS A 246 -21.44 -29.95 -25.37
N VAL A 247 -21.71 -30.85 -26.32
CA VAL A 247 -22.16 -32.21 -26.10
C VAL A 247 -20.97 -33.12 -26.34
N ILE A 248 -20.60 -33.91 -25.33
CA ILE A 248 -19.38 -34.74 -25.32
C ILE A 248 -19.74 -36.13 -24.88
N GLU A 249 -19.06 -37.15 -25.45
CA GLU A 249 -19.24 -38.55 -25.06
C GLU A 249 -18.97 -38.75 -23.55
N ALA A 250 -19.83 -39.54 -22.90
CA ALA A 250 -19.89 -39.59 -21.45
C ALA A 250 -18.70 -40.31 -20.81
N ASN A 251 -18.22 -41.42 -21.38
CA ASN A 251 -17.11 -42.18 -20.83
C ASN A 251 -15.79 -41.42 -20.95
N ALA A 252 -15.56 -40.80 -22.11
CA ALA A 252 -14.38 -39.97 -22.34
C ALA A 252 -14.39 -38.72 -21.41
N LEU A 253 -15.57 -38.09 -21.25
CA LEU A 253 -15.69 -36.95 -20.33
C LEU A 253 -15.56 -37.39 -18.86
N ASP A 254 -16.07 -38.56 -18.47
CA ASP A 254 -15.84 -39.14 -17.13
C ASP A 254 -14.35 -39.35 -16.84
N HIS A 255 -13.61 -39.87 -17.83
CA HIS A 255 -12.17 -40.05 -17.72
C HIS A 255 -11.46 -38.69 -17.58
N TRP A 256 -11.78 -37.73 -18.44
CA TRP A 256 -11.25 -36.37 -18.39
C TRP A 256 -11.49 -35.67 -17.05
N MET A 257 -12.69 -35.80 -16.50
CA MET A 257 -13.03 -35.18 -15.23
C MET A 257 -12.31 -35.83 -14.03
N LYS A 258 -11.98 -37.14 -14.09
CA LYS A 258 -11.26 -37.88 -13.04
C LYS A 258 -9.75 -37.76 -13.14
N THR A 259 -9.20 -37.52 -14.35
CA THR A 259 -7.76 -37.42 -14.56
C THR A 259 -7.25 -36.14 -13.92
N ASP A 260 -6.28 -36.24 -13.02
CA ASP A 260 -5.62 -35.08 -12.46
C ASP A 260 -4.87 -34.30 -13.54
N SER A 261 -5.23 -33.05 -13.74
CA SER A 261 -4.55 -32.14 -14.69
C SER A 261 -3.18 -31.67 -14.19
N GLY A 262 -2.59 -32.37 -13.24
CA GLY A 262 -1.24 -32.13 -12.75
C GLY A 262 -0.23 -32.68 -13.75
N SER A 263 0.31 -31.84 -14.61
CA SER A 263 1.59 -32.13 -15.28
C SER A 263 2.62 -32.46 -14.21
N LYS A 264 3.26 -33.63 -14.31
CA LYS A 264 4.31 -34.11 -13.40
C LYS A 264 5.61 -33.31 -13.51
N ASP A 265 5.66 -32.25 -14.29
CA ASP A 265 6.85 -31.44 -14.49
C ASP A 265 6.63 -30.04 -13.97
N THR A 266 7.51 -29.67 -13.06
CA THR A 266 7.79 -28.37 -12.45
C THR A 266 7.18 -28.11 -11.09
N SER A 267 8.04 -27.65 -10.21
CA SER A 267 7.89 -27.18 -8.83
C SER A 267 6.95 -25.97 -8.63
N GLU A 268 6.00 -25.74 -9.53
CA GLU A 268 5.00 -24.70 -9.36
C GLU A 268 3.83 -25.25 -8.55
N ALA A 269 3.53 -24.53 -7.46
CA ALA A 269 2.42 -24.80 -6.56
C ALA A 269 1.15 -25.16 -7.33
N THR A 270 0.56 -26.33 -7.03
CA THR A 270 -0.66 -26.87 -7.62
C THR A 270 -1.75 -25.81 -7.60
N SER A 271 -2.02 -25.17 -8.73
CA SER A 271 -3.07 -24.16 -8.81
C SER A 271 -4.43 -24.83 -8.73
N ILE A 272 -5.22 -24.48 -7.73
CA ILE A 272 -6.60 -24.97 -7.59
C ILE A 272 -7.43 -24.37 -8.74
N LYS A 273 -7.72 -25.20 -9.76
CA LYS A 273 -8.51 -24.79 -10.93
C LYS A 273 -9.74 -25.65 -11.08
N LEU A 274 -10.84 -25.04 -11.55
CA LEU A 274 -11.97 -25.78 -12.04
C LEU A 274 -11.56 -26.54 -13.31
N LYS A 275 -12.11 -27.77 -13.49
CA LYS A 275 -11.99 -28.47 -14.78
C LYS A 275 -12.63 -27.64 -15.88
N GLU A 276 -12.05 -27.72 -17.06
CA GLU A 276 -12.46 -26.96 -18.24
C GLU A 276 -13.02 -27.90 -19.30
N CYS A 277 -13.91 -27.38 -20.12
CA CYS A 277 -14.36 -28.09 -21.31
C CYS A 277 -13.14 -28.48 -22.17
N PRO A 278 -12.97 -29.75 -22.55
CA PRO A 278 -11.82 -30.16 -23.36
C PRO A 278 -11.75 -29.41 -24.71
N TRP A 279 -12.90 -29.02 -25.24
CA TRP A 279 -12.99 -28.31 -26.52
C TRP A 279 -12.71 -26.79 -26.43
N CYS A 280 -13.52 -26.05 -25.67
CA CYS A 280 -13.47 -24.58 -25.66
C CYS A 280 -12.83 -23.97 -24.42
N LYS A 281 -12.27 -24.78 -23.52
CA LYS A 281 -11.59 -24.34 -22.27
C LYS A 281 -12.47 -23.50 -21.34
N THR A 282 -13.79 -23.49 -21.54
CA THR A 282 -14.71 -22.84 -20.60
C THR A 282 -14.72 -23.61 -19.27
N PRO A 283 -14.53 -22.97 -18.11
CA PRO A 283 -14.58 -23.64 -16.81
C PRO A 283 -15.94 -24.25 -16.54
N ILE A 284 -15.96 -25.50 -16.13
CA ILE A 284 -17.17 -26.25 -15.78
C ILE A 284 -17.56 -25.86 -14.35
N ARG A 285 -18.53 -24.96 -14.23
CA ARG A 285 -19.01 -24.43 -12.95
C ARG A 285 -20.28 -25.13 -12.47
N ARG A 286 -20.99 -25.76 -13.40
CA ARG A 286 -22.29 -26.37 -13.13
C ARG A 286 -22.51 -27.59 -14.02
N ASN A 287 -22.66 -28.73 -13.39
CA ASN A 287 -23.09 -29.97 -14.02
C ASN A 287 -23.60 -30.95 -12.96
N LEU A 288 -24.71 -31.66 -13.18
CA LEU A 288 -25.25 -32.57 -12.19
C LEU A 288 -24.37 -33.82 -12.03
N ARG A 289 -23.93 -34.45 -13.14
CA ARG A 289 -23.11 -35.67 -13.13
C ARG A 289 -21.76 -35.44 -12.41
N TYR A 290 -21.11 -34.33 -12.68
CA TYR A 290 -19.82 -33.96 -12.09
C TYR A 290 -19.94 -33.03 -10.89
N GLY A 291 -21.15 -32.89 -10.34
CA GLY A 291 -21.46 -31.93 -9.29
C GLY A 291 -20.57 -32.06 -8.06
N ASN A 292 -20.18 -33.27 -7.68
CA ASN A 292 -19.28 -33.46 -6.53
C ASN A 292 -17.87 -32.95 -6.80
N LEU A 293 -17.29 -33.23 -7.97
CA LEU A 293 -15.96 -32.73 -8.37
C LEU A 293 -15.96 -31.19 -8.43
N VAL A 294 -16.99 -30.62 -9.06
CA VAL A 294 -17.15 -29.16 -9.12
C VAL A 294 -17.29 -28.56 -7.73
N LYS A 295 -18.12 -29.12 -6.86
CA LYS A 295 -18.32 -28.64 -5.48
C LYS A 295 -17.04 -28.73 -4.66
N GLN A 296 -16.29 -29.80 -4.80
CA GLN A 296 -15.01 -29.96 -4.11
C GLN A 296 -14.04 -28.87 -4.54
N ALA A 297 -13.82 -28.68 -5.83
CA ALA A 297 -12.94 -27.62 -6.35
C ALA A 297 -13.41 -26.21 -5.93
N LEU A 298 -14.73 -25.97 -5.94
CA LEU A 298 -15.29 -24.71 -5.44
C LEU A 298 -15.09 -24.53 -3.94
N ASN A 299 -15.15 -25.60 -3.14
CA ASN A 299 -14.87 -25.55 -1.71
C ASN A 299 -13.40 -25.25 -1.43
N ASP A 300 -12.48 -25.85 -2.18
CA ASP A 300 -11.04 -25.60 -2.07
C ASP A 300 -10.70 -24.15 -2.47
N ILE A 301 -11.26 -23.67 -3.58
CA ILE A 301 -11.18 -22.26 -3.98
C ILE A 301 -11.76 -21.36 -2.88
N ASN A 302 -12.88 -21.73 -2.27
CA ASN A 302 -13.52 -20.96 -1.22
C ASN A 302 -12.72 -20.95 0.08
N ALA A 303 -12.06 -22.06 0.42
CA ALA A 303 -11.12 -22.13 1.53
C ALA A 303 -9.90 -21.20 1.30
N ALA A 304 -9.31 -21.24 0.11
CA ALA A 304 -8.24 -20.32 -0.25
C ALA A 304 -8.70 -18.84 -0.23
N LYS A 305 -9.91 -18.54 -0.71
CA LYS A 305 -10.50 -17.20 -0.60
C LYS A 305 -10.67 -16.77 0.86
N LYS A 306 -11.11 -17.65 1.76
CA LYS A 306 -11.22 -17.35 3.20
C LYS A 306 -9.86 -17.02 3.80
N THR A 307 -8.82 -17.76 3.43
CA THR A 307 -7.45 -17.48 3.90
C THR A 307 -6.95 -16.13 3.41
N ILE A 308 -7.14 -15.82 2.12
CA ILE A 308 -6.70 -14.54 1.51
C ILE A 308 -7.54 -13.37 2.03
N PHE A 309 -8.84 -13.53 2.13
CA PHE A 309 -9.75 -12.49 2.60
C PHE A 309 -9.57 -12.22 4.09
N GLY A 310 -9.33 -13.27 4.88
CA GLY A 310 -9.14 -13.22 6.32
C GLY A 310 -10.40 -13.59 7.12
N ASN A 311 -10.24 -13.66 8.44
CA ASN A 311 -11.32 -13.98 9.37
C ASN A 311 -12.31 -12.81 9.47
N GLU A 312 -13.58 -13.06 9.23
CA GLU A 312 -14.65 -12.05 9.18
C GLU A 312 -14.83 -11.33 10.53
N THR A 313 -14.73 -12.04 11.65
CA THR A 313 -14.84 -11.44 12.99
C THR A 313 -13.68 -10.51 13.30
N THR A 314 -12.46 -10.93 12.97
CA THR A 314 -11.25 -10.12 13.14
C THR A 314 -11.32 -8.87 12.27
N ILE A 315 -11.70 -9.02 11.00
CA ILE A 315 -11.86 -7.91 10.05
C ILE A 315 -12.89 -6.91 10.57
N HIS A 316 -14.04 -7.40 11.06
CA HIS A 316 -15.11 -6.56 11.59
C HIS A 316 -14.62 -5.74 12.79
N TYR A 317 -13.97 -6.40 13.75
CA TYR A 317 -13.40 -5.75 14.94
C TYR A 317 -12.38 -4.66 14.57
N LEU A 318 -11.41 -4.99 13.71
CA LEU A 318 -10.40 -4.04 13.28
C LEU A 318 -11.00 -2.86 12.50
N ARG A 319 -12.01 -3.14 11.68
CA ARG A 319 -12.74 -2.11 10.95
C ARG A 319 -13.47 -1.15 11.88
N GLN A 320 -14.18 -1.65 12.88
CA GLN A 320 -14.84 -0.82 13.90
C GLN A 320 -13.84 0.06 14.66
N LYS A 321 -12.72 -0.52 15.08
CA LYS A 321 -11.63 0.19 15.75
C LYS A 321 -11.10 1.36 14.90
N LEU A 322 -10.86 1.13 13.62
CA LEU A 322 -10.41 2.16 12.69
C LEU A 322 -11.49 3.21 12.42
N GLN A 323 -12.75 2.81 12.28
CA GLN A 323 -13.88 3.74 12.11
C GLN A 323 -13.97 4.73 13.27
N GLU A 324 -13.93 4.24 14.50
CA GLU A 324 -13.99 5.09 15.69
C GLU A 324 -12.78 6.05 15.75
N LYS A 325 -11.59 5.57 15.42
CA LYS A 325 -10.38 6.38 15.39
C LYS A 325 -10.46 7.50 14.35
N PHE A 326 -10.84 7.16 13.12
CA PHE A 326 -10.93 8.15 12.04
C PHE A 326 -12.09 9.12 12.24
N ARG A 327 -13.20 8.69 12.87
CA ARG A 327 -14.30 9.56 13.25
C ARG A 327 -13.83 10.67 14.19
N ARG A 328 -13.09 10.29 15.25
CA ARG A 328 -12.50 11.25 16.21
C ARG A 328 -11.57 12.23 15.52
N GLU A 329 -10.73 11.76 14.60
CA GLU A 329 -9.81 12.64 13.86
C GLU A 329 -10.55 13.63 12.97
N VAL A 330 -11.61 13.21 12.27
CA VAL A 330 -12.42 14.10 11.44
C VAL A 330 -13.14 15.14 12.32
N GLU A 331 -13.74 14.74 13.44
CA GLU A 331 -14.41 15.64 14.39
C GLU A 331 -13.43 16.63 15.02
N ASN A 332 -12.24 16.18 15.43
CA ASN A 332 -11.21 17.06 15.99
C ASN A 332 -10.71 18.10 15.00
N MET A 333 -10.71 17.80 13.69
CA MET A 333 -10.33 18.76 12.66
C MET A 333 -11.42 19.81 12.37
N ASP A 334 -12.66 19.55 12.74
CA ASP A 334 -13.76 20.52 12.66
C ASP A 334 -13.75 21.50 13.84
N MET A 335 -13.21 21.06 14.98
CA MET A 335 -13.00 21.90 16.16
C MET A 335 -11.67 22.65 16.02
N LEU A 336 -11.71 23.93 15.77
CA LEU A 336 -10.61 24.86 15.40
C LEU A 336 -9.38 24.94 16.34
N ALA A 337 -9.22 24.07 17.34
CA ALA A 337 -8.36 24.30 18.50
C ALA A 337 -7.10 23.41 18.63
N ILE A 338 -6.82 22.48 17.72
CA ILE A 338 -5.67 21.56 17.92
C ILE A 338 -4.49 22.02 17.08
N ALA A 339 -3.35 22.24 17.73
CA ALA A 339 -2.08 22.58 17.08
C ALA A 339 -1.74 21.56 15.98
N SER A 340 -1.25 22.06 14.85
CA SER A 340 -1.00 21.26 13.63
C SER A 340 -0.16 20.00 13.82
N ASN A 341 0.61 19.91 14.91
CA ASN A 341 1.55 18.82 15.21
C ASN A 341 0.93 17.66 15.99
N GLU A 342 -0.35 17.72 16.35
CA GLU A 342 -1.04 16.64 17.10
C GLU A 342 -2.04 15.85 16.25
N LYS A 343 -2.23 16.25 14.98
CA LYS A 343 -3.18 15.62 14.06
C LYS A 343 -2.60 14.36 13.46
N LEU A 344 -3.37 13.28 13.46
CA LEU A 344 -3.01 12.01 12.82
C LEU A 344 -2.81 12.17 11.31
N PHE A 345 -3.54 13.08 10.68
CA PHE A 345 -3.45 13.36 9.25
C PHE A 345 -3.06 14.82 9.00
N PRO A 346 -2.19 15.10 8.01
CA PRO A 346 -1.78 16.46 7.68
C PRO A 346 -2.94 17.35 7.21
N ARG A 347 -3.94 16.75 6.55
CA ARG A 347 -5.08 17.47 5.96
C ARG A 347 -6.40 16.79 6.32
N LYS A 348 -7.46 17.57 6.54
CA LYS A 348 -8.83 17.08 6.78
C LYS A 348 -9.32 16.14 5.66
N MET A 349 -9.02 16.46 4.41
CA MET A 349 -9.37 15.59 3.28
C MET A 349 -8.77 14.19 3.39
N ASP A 350 -7.54 14.06 3.89
CA ASP A 350 -6.89 12.77 4.07
C ASP A 350 -7.61 11.98 5.17
N ALA A 351 -7.90 12.59 6.32
CA ALA A 351 -8.67 11.95 7.40
C ALA A 351 -10.03 11.47 6.88
N ARG A 352 -10.75 12.29 6.11
CA ARG A 352 -12.05 11.94 5.55
C ARG A 352 -11.98 10.78 4.58
N ARG A 353 -10.98 10.72 3.71
CA ARG A 353 -10.75 9.59 2.80
C ARG A 353 -10.58 8.27 3.54
N PHE A 354 -9.78 8.24 4.61
CA PHE A 354 -9.59 7.05 5.43
C PHE A 354 -10.90 6.66 6.13
N TYR A 355 -11.64 7.62 6.64
CA TYR A 355 -12.95 7.40 7.25
C TYR A 355 -13.95 6.82 6.24
N ASP A 356 -14.09 7.44 5.06
CA ASP A 356 -14.98 6.99 3.99
C ASP A 356 -14.62 5.57 3.52
N MET A 357 -13.34 5.23 3.44
CA MET A 357 -12.89 3.89 3.08
C MET A 357 -13.36 2.82 4.07
N VAL A 358 -13.26 3.07 5.38
CA VAL A 358 -13.66 2.09 6.40
C VAL A 358 -15.16 2.07 6.67
N THR A 359 -15.89 3.13 6.34
CA THR A 359 -17.35 3.21 6.47
C THR A 359 -18.09 2.74 5.24
N SER A 360 -17.43 2.66 4.08
CA SER A 360 -18.03 2.19 2.83
C SER A 360 -18.68 0.81 2.99
N THR A 361 -19.71 0.52 2.21
CA THR A 361 -20.37 -0.79 2.18
C THR A 361 -19.52 -1.90 1.54
N SER A 362 -18.39 -1.54 0.91
CA SER A 362 -17.49 -2.51 0.29
C SER A 362 -16.79 -3.36 1.34
N ALA A 363 -16.72 -4.66 1.08
CA ALA A 363 -15.99 -5.60 1.92
C ALA A 363 -14.48 -5.33 1.77
N LEU A 364 -13.80 -5.17 2.91
CA LEU A 364 -12.35 -5.03 2.98
C LEU A 364 -11.74 -6.38 3.40
N SER A 365 -10.66 -6.79 2.74
CA SER A 365 -9.90 -7.98 3.14
C SER A 365 -8.99 -7.67 4.32
N HIS A 366 -8.48 -8.74 4.97
CA HIS A 366 -7.50 -8.61 6.06
C HIS A 366 -6.27 -7.78 5.62
N GLY A 367 -5.71 -8.08 4.44
CA GLY A 367 -4.57 -7.33 3.91
C GLY A 367 -4.84 -5.84 3.69
N GLN A 368 -6.06 -5.47 3.27
CA GLN A 368 -6.44 -4.07 3.10
C GLN A 368 -6.59 -3.34 4.44
N ILE A 369 -7.16 -3.99 5.45
CA ILE A 369 -7.27 -3.44 6.81
C ILE A 369 -5.88 -3.31 7.44
N THR A 370 -5.04 -4.34 7.32
CA THR A 370 -3.65 -4.29 7.81
C THR A 370 -2.84 -3.16 7.16
N ALA A 371 -3.07 -2.87 5.87
CA ALA A 371 -2.44 -1.73 5.22
C ALA A 371 -2.86 -0.39 5.84
N LEU A 372 -4.15 -0.24 6.16
CA LEU A 372 -4.68 0.94 6.86
C LEU A 372 -4.10 1.05 8.27
N GLU A 373 -4.07 -0.05 9.04
CA GLU A 373 -3.48 -0.07 10.38
C GLU A 373 -1.99 0.28 10.37
N ASN A 374 -1.21 -0.26 9.44
CA ASN A 374 0.20 0.08 9.31
C ASN A 374 0.42 1.56 9.02
N ARG A 375 -0.39 2.16 8.14
CA ARG A 375 -0.32 3.60 7.86
C ARG A 375 -0.63 4.42 9.11
N VAL A 376 -1.68 4.04 9.86
CA VAL A 376 -2.04 4.70 11.12
C VAL A 376 -0.92 4.56 12.14
N ARG A 377 -0.34 3.38 12.32
CA ARG A 377 0.77 3.15 13.23
C ARG A 377 1.96 4.07 12.92
N PHE A 378 2.33 4.21 11.65
CA PHE A 378 3.39 5.14 11.25
C PHE A 378 3.01 6.60 11.50
N GLN A 379 1.74 6.97 11.29
CA GLN A 379 1.26 8.34 11.60
C GLN A 379 1.40 8.64 13.10
N GLU A 380 0.98 7.71 13.97
CA GLU A 380 1.11 7.84 15.44
C GLU A 380 2.58 7.96 15.87
N GLU A 381 3.45 7.15 15.28
CA GLU A 381 4.88 7.20 15.53
C GLU A 381 5.47 8.57 15.14
N MET A 382 5.03 9.14 14.01
CA MET A 382 5.45 10.48 13.58
C MET A 382 4.97 11.58 14.53
N ILE A 383 3.77 11.47 15.06
CA ILE A 383 3.24 12.42 16.06
C ILE A 383 4.06 12.34 17.35
N ASP A 384 4.36 11.13 17.84
CA ASP A 384 5.17 10.94 19.05
C ASP A 384 6.59 11.53 18.87
N LEU A 385 7.21 11.29 17.72
CA LEU A 385 8.49 11.89 17.36
C LEU A 385 8.42 13.43 17.31
N ALA A 386 7.37 13.99 16.71
CA ALA A 386 7.18 15.43 16.63
C ALA A 386 7.01 16.06 18.02
N LYS A 387 6.24 15.43 18.93
CA LYS A 387 6.07 15.87 20.32
C LYS A 387 7.39 15.84 21.09
N LYS A 388 8.13 14.75 20.99
CA LYS A 388 9.48 14.62 21.59
C LYS A 388 10.44 15.67 21.05
N LEU A 389 10.41 15.94 19.73
CA LEU A 389 11.26 16.97 19.12
C LEU A 389 10.88 18.39 19.56
N GLN A 390 9.60 18.67 19.80
CA GLN A 390 9.15 19.98 20.33
C GLN A 390 9.59 20.23 21.76
N SER A 391 9.68 19.18 22.59
CA SER A 391 10.14 19.30 23.96
C SER A 391 11.65 19.56 24.09
N LEU A 392 12.43 19.33 23.01
CA LEU A 392 13.87 19.55 23.02
C LEU A 392 14.21 21.03 22.74
N ARG A 393 14.75 21.70 23.74
CA ARG A 393 15.26 23.08 23.63
C ARG A 393 16.68 23.14 24.17
N SER A 394 17.62 23.48 23.32
CA SER A 394 19.02 23.70 23.73
C SER A 394 19.77 24.49 22.66
N PRO A 395 20.67 25.42 23.05
CA PRO A 395 21.56 26.11 22.13
C PRO A 395 22.57 25.17 21.46
N SER A 396 22.81 23.99 22.04
CA SER A 396 23.71 22.96 21.46
C SER A 396 23.12 22.29 20.21
N LEU A 397 21.82 22.47 19.93
CA LEU A 397 21.17 21.89 18.75
C LEU A 397 21.35 22.79 17.51
N ASN A 398 21.64 22.15 16.37
CA ASN A 398 21.59 22.84 15.10
C ASN A 398 20.13 23.04 14.70
N GLN A 399 19.65 24.28 14.78
CA GLN A 399 18.25 24.62 14.51
C GLN A 399 17.82 24.33 13.06
N GLN A 400 18.76 24.34 12.12
CA GLN A 400 18.49 23.97 10.73
C GLN A 400 18.05 22.49 10.62
N TYR A 401 18.78 21.56 11.26
CA TYR A 401 18.45 20.14 11.25
C TYR A 401 17.15 19.84 12.03
N VAL A 402 16.87 20.58 13.10
CA VAL A 402 15.61 20.47 13.82
C VAL A 402 14.45 20.89 12.93
N LYS A 403 14.55 22.00 12.19
CA LYS A 403 13.56 22.47 11.22
C LYS A 403 13.39 21.47 10.07
N GLN A 404 14.50 20.96 9.54
CA GLN A 404 14.50 19.95 8.48
C GLN A 404 13.78 18.68 8.94
N MET A 405 14.09 18.15 10.11
CA MET A 405 13.41 16.96 10.65
C MET A 405 11.90 17.17 10.81
N LYS A 406 11.48 18.34 11.33
CA LYS A 406 10.04 18.69 11.42
C LYS A 406 9.37 18.66 10.05
N SER A 407 9.99 19.28 9.06
CA SER A 407 9.46 19.29 7.69
C SER A 407 9.38 17.87 7.10
N GLU A 408 10.41 17.06 7.29
CA GLU A 408 10.47 15.70 6.75
C GLU A 408 9.49 14.73 7.43
N ILE A 409 9.18 14.92 8.71
CA ILE A 409 8.10 14.21 9.40
C ILE A 409 6.76 14.48 8.68
N VAL A 410 6.44 15.74 8.40
CA VAL A 410 5.19 16.10 7.66
C VAL A 410 5.19 15.52 6.25
N VAL A 411 6.35 15.46 5.60
CA VAL A 411 6.51 14.82 4.28
C VAL A 411 6.17 13.33 4.35
N LEU A 412 6.69 12.60 5.34
CA LEU A 412 6.36 11.18 5.52
C LEU A 412 4.87 10.98 5.83
N GLN A 413 4.29 11.81 6.70
CA GLN A 413 2.85 11.77 6.99
C GLN A 413 2.01 11.97 5.72
N THR A 414 2.36 12.96 4.89
CA THR A 414 1.70 13.22 3.61
C THR A 414 1.86 12.07 2.63
N TRP A 415 3.05 11.47 2.58
CA TRP A 415 3.33 10.32 1.72
C TRP A 415 2.51 9.10 2.13
N LEU A 416 2.33 8.85 3.43
CA LEU A 416 1.46 7.79 3.96
C LEU A 416 -0.02 7.96 3.59
N CYS A 417 -0.45 9.17 3.19
CA CYS A 417 -1.81 9.44 2.72
C CYS A 417 -2.01 9.29 1.20
N LYS A 418 -0.94 8.94 0.44
CA LYS A 418 -1.06 8.77 -1.02
C LYS A 418 -1.82 7.50 -1.39
N GLU A 419 -2.56 7.58 -2.49
CA GLU A 419 -3.30 6.44 -3.07
C GLU A 419 -2.37 5.35 -3.62
N PRO A 420 -2.77 4.09 -3.57
CA PRO A 420 -3.99 3.54 -2.95
C PRO A 420 -3.85 3.41 -1.42
N ILE A 421 -4.76 4.02 -0.65
CA ILE A 421 -4.66 4.05 0.84
C ILE A 421 -4.89 2.69 1.50
N ASN A 422 -5.71 1.83 0.88
CA ASN A 422 -6.02 0.48 1.36
C ASN A 422 -5.00 -0.58 0.91
N ARG A 423 -3.83 -0.16 0.42
CA ARG A 423 -2.73 -1.04 0.03
C ARG A 423 -1.41 -0.42 0.42
N MET A 424 -0.51 -1.23 0.90
CA MET A 424 0.87 -0.83 1.22
C MET A 424 1.80 -1.94 0.76
N SER A 425 2.68 -1.64 -0.19
CA SER A 425 3.62 -2.63 -0.71
C SER A 425 4.73 -2.92 0.32
N GLN A 426 5.42 -4.05 0.16
CA GLN A 426 6.58 -4.38 0.96
C GLN A 426 7.67 -3.29 0.84
N GLN A 427 7.87 -2.76 -0.37
CA GLN A 427 8.76 -1.62 -0.61
C GLN A 427 8.38 -0.41 0.23
N GLN A 428 7.10 -0.02 0.20
CA GLN A 428 6.61 1.14 0.95
C GLN A 428 6.72 0.94 2.47
N THR A 429 6.45 -0.27 2.95
CA THR A 429 6.64 -0.60 4.37
C THR A 429 8.12 -0.50 4.75
N GLY A 430 9.01 -0.99 3.90
CA GLY A 430 10.46 -0.88 4.07
C GLY A 430 10.94 0.58 4.08
N ASP A 431 10.44 1.40 3.16
CA ASP A 431 10.76 2.83 3.07
C ASP A 431 10.33 3.58 4.34
N ALA A 432 9.08 3.39 4.77
CA ALA A 432 8.55 3.99 5.99
C ALA A 432 9.36 3.58 7.23
N ASN A 433 9.72 2.31 7.36
CA ASN A 433 10.54 1.81 8.46
C ASN A 433 11.95 2.44 8.44
N ARG A 434 12.57 2.60 7.26
CA ARG A 434 13.89 3.25 7.14
C ARG A 434 13.84 4.71 7.55
N GLU A 435 12.82 5.44 7.11
CA GLU A 435 12.64 6.84 7.49
C GLU A 435 12.33 7.00 8.99
N ALA A 436 11.43 6.18 9.55
CA ALA A 436 11.17 6.18 10.99
C ALA A 436 12.45 5.90 11.80
N LYS A 437 13.24 4.89 11.41
CA LYS A 437 14.53 4.57 12.04
C LYS A 437 15.51 5.76 11.95
N ARG A 438 15.55 6.47 10.81
CA ARG A 438 16.38 7.66 10.64
C ARG A 438 15.96 8.76 11.62
N PHE A 439 14.68 9.04 11.75
CA PHE A 439 14.16 10.02 12.70
C PHE A 439 14.44 9.65 14.15
N HIS A 440 14.32 8.38 14.52
CA HIS A 440 14.69 7.91 15.87
C HIS A 440 16.18 8.11 16.16
N LEU A 441 17.05 7.83 15.20
CA LEU A 441 18.49 8.06 15.38
C LEU A 441 18.83 9.56 15.47
N ALA A 442 18.16 10.41 14.67
CA ALA A 442 18.31 11.85 14.75
C ALA A 442 17.82 12.40 16.10
N LEU A 443 16.64 11.94 16.57
CA LEU A 443 16.12 12.31 17.89
C LEU A 443 17.08 11.90 19.01
N ASN A 444 17.65 10.69 18.93
CA ASN A 444 18.64 10.20 19.90
C ASN A 444 19.89 11.10 19.92
N LEU A 445 20.43 11.46 18.75
CA LEU A 445 21.52 12.44 18.67
C LEU A 445 21.15 13.76 19.36
N PHE A 446 19.98 14.32 19.06
CA PHE A 446 19.53 15.56 19.67
C PHE A 446 19.36 15.43 21.20
N GLN A 447 18.83 14.32 21.70
CA GLN A 447 18.72 14.05 23.13
C GLN A 447 20.09 13.95 23.83
N ILE A 448 21.07 13.34 23.17
CA ILE A 448 22.45 13.28 23.69
C ILE A 448 23.01 14.69 23.79
N LEU A 449 22.87 15.51 22.75
CA LEU A 449 23.39 16.89 22.71
C LEU A 449 22.71 17.80 23.74
N VAL A 450 21.40 17.60 23.99
CA VAL A 450 20.68 18.35 25.05
C VAL A 450 21.16 17.94 26.45
N LYS A 451 21.30 16.63 26.70
CA LYS A 451 21.75 16.11 28.01
C LYS A 451 23.22 16.39 28.29
N LYS A 452 24.04 16.47 27.25
CA LYS A 452 25.50 16.66 27.34
C LYS A 452 25.96 17.74 26.32
N PRO A 453 25.72 19.04 26.59
CA PRO A 453 26.07 20.11 25.64
C PRO A 453 27.53 20.12 25.23
N ALA A 454 28.44 19.79 26.17
CA ALA A 454 29.90 19.70 25.91
C ALA A 454 30.25 18.58 24.88
N ALA A 455 29.34 17.66 24.57
CA ALA A 455 29.57 16.64 23.54
C ALA A 455 29.77 17.25 22.14
N ARG A 456 29.16 18.41 21.87
CA ARG A 456 29.30 19.10 20.60
C ARG A 456 30.74 19.52 20.33
N ASP A 457 31.46 19.93 21.37
CA ASP A 457 32.88 20.36 21.24
C ASP A 457 33.83 19.17 21.35
N LYS A 458 33.64 18.31 22.38
CA LYS A 458 34.48 17.15 22.65
C LYS A 458 34.45 16.06 21.59
N ALA A 459 33.33 15.90 20.89
CA ALA A 459 33.10 14.91 19.84
C ALA A 459 32.64 15.57 18.54
N SER A 460 33.18 16.76 18.22
CA SER A 460 32.72 17.60 17.10
C SER A 460 32.74 16.87 15.75
N GLN A 461 33.76 16.06 15.48
CA GLN A 461 33.90 15.32 14.23
C GLN A 461 32.79 14.24 14.12
N GLU A 462 32.56 13.47 15.21
CA GLU A 462 31.53 12.43 15.23
C GLU A 462 30.13 13.01 15.15
N VAL A 463 29.87 14.15 15.81
CA VAL A 463 28.59 14.86 15.73
C VAL A 463 28.33 15.32 14.30
N LYS A 464 29.30 15.99 13.66
CA LYS A 464 29.16 16.43 12.26
C LYS A 464 28.96 15.25 11.30
N ALA A 465 29.70 14.16 11.50
CA ALA A 465 29.56 12.96 10.67
C ALA A 465 28.16 12.32 10.84
N ALA A 466 27.63 12.25 12.07
CA ALA A 466 26.28 11.74 12.33
C ALA A 466 25.21 12.67 11.75
N GLU A 467 25.34 13.99 11.95
CA GLU A 467 24.44 14.98 11.36
C GLU A 467 24.43 14.86 9.84
N LEU A 468 25.59 14.77 9.20
CA LEU A 468 25.69 14.62 7.73
C LEU A 468 25.00 13.36 7.24
N GLN A 469 25.27 12.18 7.86
CA GLN A 469 24.66 10.92 7.45
C GLN A 469 23.13 10.88 7.65
N LEU A 470 22.61 11.60 8.64
CA LEU A 470 21.19 11.65 8.94
C LEU A 470 20.41 12.66 8.07
N PHE A 471 21.09 13.72 7.57
CA PHE A 471 20.43 14.85 6.91
C PHE A 471 20.96 15.14 5.49
N ASP A 472 21.81 14.30 4.91
CA ASP A 472 22.34 14.44 3.54
C ASP A 472 21.30 14.16 2.43
N GLY A 473 20.07 13.78 2.80
CA GLY A 473 19.00 13.48 1.85
C GLY A 473 19.06 12.09 1.20
N LYS A 474 20.02 11.25 1.56
CA LYS A 474 20.15 9.88 1.04
C LYS A 474 19.38 8.87 1.90
N ALA A 475 18.99 7.75 1.30
CA ALA A 475 18.31 6.67 2.02
C ALA A 475 19.22 6.04 3.10
N LEU A 476 18.64 5.78 4.29
CA LEU A 476 19.35 5.13 5.38
C LEU A 476 19.31 3.60 5.18
N ASN A 477 20.34 3.03 4.56
CA ASN A 477 20.50 1.57 4.49
C ASN A 477 20.98 0.98 5.83
N ALA A 478 21.07 -0.34 5.92
CA ALA A 478 21.48 -1.03 7.15
C ALA A 478 22.89 -0.63 7.61
N GLN A 479 23.86 -0.57 6.67
CA GLN A 479 25.24 -0.19 6.95
C GLN A 479 25.34 1.22 7.53
N ARG A 480 24.74 2.22 6.86
CA ARG A 480 24.72 3.62 7.36
C ARG A 480 24.05 3.74 8.73
N ALA A 481 22.97 2.98 8.96
CA ALA A 481 22.31 2.98 10.25
C ALA A 481 23.23 2.46 11.37
N ASP A 482 24.05 1.46 11.10
CA ASP A 482 24.99 0.90 12.09
C ASP A 482 26.22 1.79 12.28
N GLU A 483 26.69 2.47 11.22
CA GLU A 483 27.70 3.52 11.32
C GLU A 483 27.22 4.67 12.21
N VAL A 484 25.98 5.18 12.00
CA VAL A 484 25.41 6.23 12.86
C VAL A 484 25.30 5.77 14.31
N LYS A 485 24.84 4.54 14.58
CA LYS A 485 24.80 3.99 15.95
C LYS A 485 26.19 3.93 16.59
N SER A 486 27.21 3.56 15.81
CA SER A 486 28.61 3.57 16.26
C SER A 486 29.07 4.99 16.61
N LEU A 487 28.75 5.98 15.76
CA LEU A 487 29.05 7.38 16.02
C LEU A 487 28.36 7.88 17.30
N LEU A 488 27.08 7.56 17.49
CA LEU A 488 26.34 7.92 18.72
C LEU A 488 27.01 7.34 19.98
N LYS A 489 27.47 6.08 19.95
CA LYS A 489 28.23 5.47 21.05
C LYS A 489 29.53 6.22 21.32
N LYS A 490 30.29 6.58 20.26
CA LYS A 490 31.54 7.38 20.39
C LYS A 490 31.29 8.77 20.96
N ILE A 491 30.20 9.44 20.56
CA ILE A 491 29.81 10.75 21.12
C ILE A 491 29.55 10.64 22.61
N VAL A 492 28.82 9.61 23.05
CA VAL A 492 28.51 9.38 24.47
C VAL A 492 29.78 9.09 25.27
N SER A 493 30.71 8.27 24.76
CA SER A 493 31.96 7.93 25.44
C SER A 493 32.91 9.14 25.57
N LYS A 494 33.10 9.90 24.48
CA LYS A 494 33.97 11.11 24.51
C LYS A 494 33.41 12.23 25.40
N SER A 495 32.10 12.27 25.61
CA SER A 495 31.44 13.28 26.45
C SER A 495 31.45 12.97 27.95
N GLY A 496 32.16 11.93 28.41
CA GLY A 496 32.33 11.64 29.83
C GLY A 496 31.19 10.86 30.48
N GLY A 497 30.52 9.97 29.73
CA GLY A 497 29.62 8.95 30.29
C GLY A 497 30.26 7.57 30.21
N LEU A 498 29.85 6.66 31.07
CA LEU A 498 30.38 5.29 31.17
C LEU A 498 30.18 4.42 29.89
N GLY A 499 29.67 4.97 28.79
CA GLY A 499 29.50 4.27 27.50
C GLY A 499 28.57 3.05 27.51
N ILE A 500 27.95 2.76 28.63
CA ILE A 500 27.14 1.56 28.88
C ILE A 500 25.67 1.94 28.82
N SER A 501 24.88 1.28 27.96
CA SER A 501 23.43 1.45 27.90
C SER A 501 22.79 1.03 29.23
N ASP A 502 21.59 1.53 29.53
CA ASP A 502 20.83 1.11 30.72
C ASP A 502 20.55 -0.39 30.73
N LYS A 503 20.47 -1.02 29.56
CA LYS A 503 20.33 -2.49 29.44
C LYS A 503 21.65 -3.18 29.78
N GLU A 504 22.76 -2.78 29.18
CA GLU A 504 24.09 -3.32 29.50
C GLU A 504 24.45 -3.12 30.95
N ARG A 505 24.07 -1.98 31.55
CA ARG A 505 24.25 -1.72 32.96
C ARG A 505 23.42 -2.67 33.84
N LYS A 506 22.19 -2.97 33.45
CA LYS A 506 21.35 -3.98 34.13
C LYS A 506 21.93 -5.38 33.96
N ASP A 507 22.44 -5.69 32.78
CA ASP A 507 23.04 -7.01 32.49
C ASP A 507 24.36 -7.18 33.25
N ILE A 508 25.19 -6.13 33.40
CA ILE A 508 26.41 -6.12 34.20
C ILE A 508 26.04 -6.27 35.68
N VAL A 509 25.04 -5.52 36.16
CA VAL A 509 24.56 -5.64 37.57
C VAL A 509 24.04 -7.05 37.86
N ALA A 510 23.31 -7.65 36.92
CA ALA A 510 22.82 -9.03 37.03
C ALA A 510 23.97 -10.05 37.02
N ALA A 511 24.99 -9.85 36.13
CA ALA A 511 26.16 -10.73 36.04
C ALA A 511 27.07 -10.68 37.26
N MET A 512 27.10 -9.55 37.98
CA MET A 512 27.89 -9.40 39.22
C MET A 512 27.25 -10.06 40.44
N GLY A 513 26.00 -10.55 40.32
CA GLY A 513 25.32 -11.32 41.38
C GLY A 513 25.11 -10.60 42.72
N LEU A 514 25.30 -9.27 42.77
CA LEU A 514 25.16 -8.49 43.97
C LEU A 514 23.68 -8.12 44.23
N ALA A 515 23.21 -8.39 45.45
CA ALA A 515 21.84 -8.11 45.88
C ALA A 515 21.53 -6.59 45.90
N LYS A 516 20.24 -6.25 45.94
CA LYS A 516 19.78 -4.87 46.19
C LYS A 516 20.32 -4.40 47.55
N GLY A 517 20.99 -3.23 47.56
CA GLY A 517 21.61 -2.66 48.76
C GLY A 517 23.12 -2.51 48.70
N HIS A 518 23.77 -3.14 47.73
CA HIS A 518 25.23 -3.02 47.52
C HIS A 518 25.61 -1.94 46.49
N TRP A 519 24.63 -1.24 45.92
CA TRP A 519 24.83 -0.25 44.86
C TRP A 519 24.55 1.16 45.38
N PHE A 520 25.52 2.03 45.27
CA PHE A 520 25.47 3.41 45.72
C PHE A 520 25.73 4.38 44.57
N LYS A 521 25.30 5.63 44.74
CA LYS A 521 25.49 6.70 43.78
C LYS A 521 26.18 7.87 44.46
N CYS A 522 27.35 8.29 43.95
CA CYS A 522 28.02 9.47 44.46
C CYS A 522 27.28 10.77 44.08
N PRO A 523 27.56 11.91 44.73
CA PRO A 523 26.94 13.20 44.42
C PRO A 523 27.13 13.65 42.95
N LYS A 524 28.16 13.15 42.27
CA LYS A 524 28.43 13.40 40.83
C LYS A 524 27.68 12.44 39.90
N GLY A 525 26.86 11.53 40.46
CA GLY A 525 26.01 10.62 39.67
C GLY A 525 26.68 9.31 39.24
N HIS A 526 27.92 9.02 39.65
CA HIS A 526 28.58 7.73 39.39
C HIS A 526 28.00 6.63 40.25
N VAL A 527 27.70 5.47 39.67
CA VAL A 527 27.22 4.28 40.36
C VAL A 527 28.43 3.41 40.73
N TYR A 528 28.52 2.97 41.99
CA TYR A 528 29.56 2.07 42.46
C TYR A 528 28.95 1.01 43.40
N ALA A 529 29.63 -0.11 43.49
CA ALA A 529 29.23 -1.19 44.37
C ALA A 529 30.19 -1.28 45.59
N ILE A 530 29.62 -1.49 46.76
CA ILE A 530 30.39 -1.82 47.98
C ILE A 530 30.18 -3.32 48.21
N GLY A 531 31.25 -4.10 48.06
CA GLY A 531 31.26 -5.51 48.36
C GLY A 531 31.35 -5.76 49.89
N ASN A 532 31.14 -7.01 50.32
CA ASN A 532 31.17 -7.43 51.73
C ASN A 532 32.57 -7.26 52.42
N CYS A 533 33.61 -6.84 51.70
CA CYS A 533 34.97 -6.66 52.20
C CYS A 533 35.36 -5.18 52.41
N GLY A 534 34.42 -4.27 52.43
CA GLY A 534 34.64 -2.87 52.82
C GLY A 534 35.76 -2.15 52.06
N GLY A 535 35.52 -1.77 50.79
CA GLY A 535 36.52 -1.01 50.07
C GLY A 535 35.98 -0.40 48.82
#